data_524f902f649557fe0ec83e4b20d18bec
#
_entry.id   524f902f649557fe0ec83e4b20d18bec
#
_cell.length_a   1.000
_cell.length_b   1.000
_cell.length_c   1.000
_cell.angle_alpha   90.00
_cell.angle_beta   90.00
_cell.angle_gamma   90.00
#
_symmetry.space_group_name_H-M   'P 1'
#
loop_
_entity.id
_entity.type
_entity.pdbx_description
1 polymer ?
#
loop_
_entity_poly.entity_id
_entity_poly.type
_entity_poly.pdbx_seq_one_letter_code
_entity_poly.pdbx_strand_id
1 'polypeptide(L)'
;MQIDKLVYGIYPKTNELRLHIGRWEKGKIPDATLNENIESEKAMFYDLLKGGSIEHTDPLFNWYDILRPVSLIVDGIDLGPLTRFKETNSFYRMPVINNISGISIDPKDFSPLNENPPLPLYVNNGNGFNAFLPSPLSFYKMSRSSIPYGIFQEKIEGVYANILKEFGLKDLVLYDPLPYEKSDILDLSLLGDFKIKLVTTGKLYKNNIKGNLYSIIADYSPENFKISKENSKVPGVKLIDGSNTRLENVNEINRTVESLDADRIIVSHREYFDFLPRLIADRKLDLMSKIGE
;
A
#
# COMPACT_ATOMS: atom_id res chain seq x y z
N MET A 1 -9.03 -11.05 -23.00
CA MET A 1 -8.09 -10.38 -22.03
C MET A 1 -8.51 -10.71 -20.61
N GLN A 2 -7.58 -11.09 -19.74
CA GLN A 2 -7.87 -11.31 -18.33
C GLN A 2 -7.67 -10.00 -17.55
N ILE A 3 -8.62 -9.66 -16.69
CA ILE A 3 -8.59 -8.43 -15.89
C ILE A 3 -8.54 -8.81 -14.41
N ASP A 4 -7.40 -8.55 -13.76
CA ASP A 4 -7.26 -8.64 -12.32
C ASP A 4 -7.54 -7.25 -11.69
N LYS A 5 -7.95 -7.24 -10.45
CA LYS A 5 -8.25 -6.00 -9.72
C LYS A 5 -7.44 -5.99 -8.43
N LEU A 6 -6.92 -4.82 -8.04
CA LEU A 6 -6.16 -4.66 -6.80
C LEU A 6 -6.66 -3.44 -6.02
N VAL A 7 -7.04 -3.66 -4.75
CA VAL A 7 -7.21 -2.59 -3.76
C VAL A 7 -6.08 -2.64 -2.74
N TYR A 8 -5.53 -1.48 -2.38
CA TYR A 8 -4.35 -1.41 -1.51
C TYR A 8 -4.39 -0.21 -0.58
N GLY A 9 -3.58 -0.29 0.49
CA GLY A 9 -3.32 0.82 1.40
C GLY A 9 -4.43 1.07 2.42
N ILE A 10 -4.40 2.25 3.03
CA ILE A 10 -5.32 2.61 4.11
C ILE A 10 -6.74 2.79 3.58
N TYR A 11 -7.68 2.05 4.17
CA TYR A 11 -9.10 2.12 3.85
C TYR A 11 -9.86 2.98 4.88
N PRO A 12 -10.92 3.71 4.51
CA PRO A 12 -11.63 4.58 5.44
C PRO A 12 -12.34 3.81 6.55
N LYS A 13 -12.12 4.27 7.77
CA LYS A 13 -12.78 3.76 8.98
C LYS A 13 -14.26 4.15 9.00
N THR A 14 -15.13 3.28 9.50
CA THR A 14 -16.54 3.63 9.79
C THR A 14 -16.61 4.71 10.87
N ASN A 15 -17.75 5.38 10.97
CA ASN A 15 -18.00 6.32 12.06
C ASN A 15 -17.99 5.62 13.42
N GLU A 16 -18.42 4.37 13.48
CA GLU A 16 -18.43 3.56 14.69
C GLU A 16 -17.00 3.27 15.18
N LEU A 17 -16.12 2.81 14.29
CA LEU A 17 -14.72 2.59 14.64
C LEU A 17 -14.05 3.90 15.08
N ARG A 18 -14.31 5.02 14.40
CA ARG A 18 -13.78 6.34 14.79
C ARG A 18 -14.24 6.75 16.20
N LEU A 19 -15.48 6.45 16.58
CA LEU A 19 -15.99 6.70 17.92
C LEU A 19 -15.29 5.81 18.97
N HIS A 20 -15.06 4.53 18.66
CA HIS A 20 -14.34 3.63 19.55
C HIS A 20 -12.88 4.07 19.74
N ILE A 21 -12.19 4.48 18.69
CA ILE A 21 -10.87 5.08 18.77
C ILE A 21 -10.87 6.30 19.70
N GLY A 22 -11.79 7.25 19.52
CA GLY A 22 -11.86 8.42 20.37
C GLY A 22 -12.27 8.13 21.83
N ARG A 23 -12.95 7.01 22.11
CA ARG A 23 -13.18 6.54 23.48
C ARG A 23 -11.93 5.91 24.09
N TRP A 24 -11.20 5.13 23.30
CA TRP A 24 -9.95 4.50 23.72
C TRP A 24 -8.88 5.55 24.04
N GLU A 25 -8.67 6.56 23.19
CA GLU A 25 -7.76 7.67 23.42
C GLU A 25 -8.04 8.44 24.71
N LYS A 26 -9.32 8.41 25.19
CA LYS A 26 -9.76 9.01 26.46
C LYS A 26 -9.75 8.03 27.63
N GLY A 27 -9.17 6.84 27.45
CA GLY A 27 -9.12 5.79 28.46
C GLY A 27 -10.50 5.23 28.88
N LYS A 28 -11.54 5.38 28.01
CA LYS A 28 -12.91 4.95 28.31
C LYS A 28 -13.20 3.50 27.93
N ILE A 29 -12.38 2.91 27.09
CA ILE A 29 -12.44 1.49 26.72
C ILE A 29 -11.01 0.91 26.74
N PRO A 30 -10.84 -0.38 27.10
CA PRO A 30 -9.53 -1.04 27.11
C PRO A 30 -9.06 -1.42 25.69
N ASP A 31 -7.78 -1.72 25.55
CA ASP A 31 -7.12 -2.16 24.31
C ASP A 31 -7.84 -3.34 23.67
N ALA A 32 -8.22 -4.35 24.45
CA ALA A 32 -8.93 -5.52 23.97
C ALA A 32 -10.21 -5.17 23.21
N THR A 33 -11.02 -4.25 23.78
CA THR A 33 -12.26 -3.80 23.14
C THR A 33 -11.99 -3.04 21.85
N LEU A 34 -10.95 -2.20 21.78
CA LEU A 34 -10.59 -1.53 20.53
C LEU A 34 -10.12 -2.53 19.48
N ASN A 35 -9.31 -3.50 19.87
CA ASN A 35 -8.82 -4.55 18.97
C ASN A 35 -9.96 -5.37 18.38
N GLU A 36 -10.94 -5.79 19.21
CA GLU A 36 -12.14 -6.48 18.74
C GLU A 36 -12.91 -5.66 17.69
N ASN A 37 -13.04 -4.36 17.90
CA ASN A 37 -13.69 -3.47 16.94
C ASN A 37 -12.91 -3.32 15.64
N ILE A 38 -11.57 -3.25 15.69
CA ILE A 38 -10.71 -3.21 14.52
C ILE A 38 -10.85 -4.52 13.71
N GLU A 39 -10.81 -5.68 14.37
CA GLU A 39 -10.94 -6.98 13.71
C GLU A 39 -12.35 -7.16 13.11
N SER A 40 -13.40 -6.69 13.79
CA SER A 40 -14.76 -6.67 13.24
C SER A 40 -14.85 -5.80 11.97
N GLU A 41 -14.21 -4.63 11.99
CA GLU A 41 -14.15 -3.73 10.84
C GLU A 41 -13.40 -4.35 9.67
N LYS A 42 -12.28 -5.06 9.94
CA LYS A 42 -11.54 -5.81 8.93
C LYS A 42 -12.41 -6.93 8.32
N ALA A 43 -13.13 -7.67 9.16
CA ALA A 43 -14.04 -8.72 8.67
C ALA A 43 -15.09 -8.15 7.70
N MET A 44 -15.70 -7.00 8.03
CA MET A 44 -16.64 -6.33 7.12
C MET A 44 -15.97 -5.91 5.80
N PHE A 45 -14.74 -5.41 5.84
CA PHE A 45 -14.00 -5.09 4.62
C PHE A 45 -13.76 -6.33 3.74
N TYR A 46 -13.32 -7.45 4.35
CA TYR A 46 -13.08 -8.69 3.60
C TYR A 46 -14.37 -9.29 3.04
N ASP A 47 -15.50 -9.12 3.73
CA ASP A 47 -16.81 -9.55 3.23
C ASP A 47 -17.23 -8.80 1.95
N LEU A 48 -16.87 -7.52 1.82
CA LEU A 48 -17.08 -6.75 0.59
C LEU A 48 -16.26 -7.30 -0.60
N LEU A 49 -15.13 -7.97 -0.34
CA LEU A 49 -14.26 -8.51 -1.39
C LEU A 49 -14.69 -9.92 -1.87
N LYS A 50 -15.53 -10.63 -1.11
CA LYS A 50 -15.92 -12.04 -1.42
C LYS A 50 -16.74 -12.19 -2.70
N GLY A 51 -17.40 -11.14 -3.15
CA GLY A 51 -18.23 -11.14 -4.38
C GLY A 51 -17.45 -11.00 -5.69
N GLY A 52 -16.13 -10.81 -5.65
CA GLY A 52 -15.32 -10.59 -6.84
C GLY A 52 -13.86 -11.04 -6.65
N SER A 53 -13.17 -11.27 -7.75
CA SER A 53 -11.73 -11.60 -7.77
C SER A 53 -10.87 -10.34 -7.57
N ILE A 54 -11.02 -9.65 -6.43
CA ILE A 54 -10.23 -8.46 -6.09
C ILE A 54 -9.09 -8.88 -5.18
N GLU A 55 -7.85 -8.74 -5.66
CA GLU A 55 -6.68 -8.82 -4.81
C GLU A 55 -6.62 -7.61 -3.87
N HIS A 56 -6.11 -7.80 -2.67
CA HIS A 56 -6.15 -6.76 -1.66
C HIS A 56 -4.93 -6.81 -0.72
N THR A 57 -4.72 -5.72 -0.01
CA THR A 57 -3.83 -5.64 1.14
C THR A 57 -4.63 -5.56 2.44
N ASP A 58 -3.97 -5.59 3.61
CA ASP A 58 -4.63 -5.23 4.87
C ASP A 58 -5.18 -3.79 4.76
N PRO A 59 -6.43 -3.52 5.21
CA PRO A 59 -7.03 -2.19 5.14
C PRO A 59 -6.41 -1.17 6.11
N LEU A 60 -5.46 -1.59 6.95
CA LEU A 60 -4.65 -0.76 7.84
C LEU A 60 -5.47 0.16 8.77
N PHE A 61 -6.59 -0.31 9.30
CA PHE A 61 -7.46 0.47 10.18
C PHE A 61 -6.79 0.93 11.47
N ASN A 62 -5.75 0.25 11.90
CA ASN A 62 -4.92 0.59 13.06
C ASN A 62 -3.75 1.54 12.73
N TRP A 63 -3.62 2.01 11.50
CA TRP A 63 -2.52 2.89 11.09
C TRP A 63 -3.02 4.24 10.56
N TYR A 64 -2.20 5.28 10.75
CA TYR A 64 -2.46 6.64 10.27
C TYR A 64 -1.59 7.00 9.06
N ASP A 65 -0.44 6.37 8.90
CA ASP A 65 0.43 6.50 7.73
C ASP A 65 1.17 5.18 7.46
N ILE A 66 1.69 5.04 6.24
CA ILE A 66 2.33 3.79 5.77
C ILE A 66 3.80 3.65 6.17
N LEU A 67 4.44 4.73 6.63
CA LEU A 67 5.87 4.70 6.99
C LEU A 67 6.06 4.27 8.43
N ARG A 68 5.12 4.61 9.30
CA ARG A 68 5.20 4.36 10.73
C ARG A 68 5.33 2.88 11.09
N PRO A 69 4.58 1.94 10.48
CA PRO A 69 4.74 0.52 10.79
C PRO A 69 6.19 0.04 10.64
N VAL A 70 6.81 0.34 9.51
CA VAL A 70 8.20 -0.02 9.24
C VAL A 70 9.16 0.71 10.19
N SER A 71 8.93 2.01 10.41
CA SER A 71 9.79 2.82 11.32
C SER A 71 9.80 2.31 12.74
N LEU A 72 8.71 1.71 13.22
CA LEU A 72 8.62 1.18 14.60
C LEU A 72 9.31 -0.17 14.78
N ILE A 73 9.33 -0.99 13.75
CA ILE A 73 9.89 -2.35 13.86
C ILE A 73 11.35 -2.44 13.43
N VAL A 74 11.87 -1.43 12.71
CA VAL A 74 13.25 -1.44 12.21
C VAL A 74 14.18 -0.75 13.17
N ASP A 75 15.20 -1.47 13.65
CA ASP A 75 16.24 -0.91 14.50
C ASP A 75 17.11 0.10 13.74
N GLY A 76 17.30 1.27 14.34
CA GLY A 76 18.03 2.39 13.76
C GLY A 76 17.18 3.36 12.94
N ILE A 77 15.85 3.25 13.00
CA ILE A 77 14.91 4.24 12.49
C ILE A 77 14.09 4.81 13.64
N ASP A 78 14.20 6.11 13.88
CA ASP A 78 13.43 6.81 14.88
C ASP A 78 12.21 7.50 14.27
N LEU A 79 11.15 7.71 15.07
CA LEU A 79 10.01 8.53 14.68
C LEU A 79 10.31 10.01 14.93
N GLY A 80 10.44 10.76 13.88
CA GLY A 80 10.64 12.20 13.91
C GLY A 80 9.34 13.01 14.03
N PRO A 81 9.38 14.30 13.63
CA PRO A 81 8.23 15.19 13.76
C PRO A 81 7.08 14.79 12.84
N LEU A 82 5.86 15.17 13.25
CA LEU A 82 4.70 15.12 12.38
C LEU A 82 4.90 16.08 11.21
N THR A 83 4.91 15.53 10.00
CA THR A 83 5.24 16.26 8.77
C THR A 83 4.07 16.21 7.82
N ARG A 84 3.80 17.34 7.15
CA ARG A 84 2.74 17.42 6.15
C ARG A 84 3.19 16.71 4.86
N PHE A 85 2.33 15.85 4.32
CA PHE A 85 2.59 15.19 3.05
C PHE A 85 2.18 16.09 1.89
N LYS A 86 3.16 16.59 1.14
CA LYS A 86 2.96 17.55 0.04
C LYS A 86 2.11 18.76 0.51
N GLU A 87 1.25 19.28 -0.34
CA GLU A 87 0.30 20.35 0.00
C GLU A 87 -1.09 19.81 0.38
N THR A 88 -1.17 18.58 0.83
CA THR A 88 -2.41 17.93 1.27
C THR A 88 -2.68 18.20 2.75
N ASN A 89 -3.86 17.78 3.23
CA ASN A 89 -4.16 17.75 4.66
C ASN A 89 -3.74 16.44 5.33
N SER A 90 -2.91 15.65 4.67
CA SER A 90 -2.36 14.41 5.22
C SER A 90 -1.05 14.68 5.93
N PHE A 91 -0.83 13.96 7.01
CA PHE A 91 0.37 14.05 7.83
C PHE A 91 0.92 12.64 8.08
N TYR A 92 2.24 12.56 8.21
CA TYR A 92 2.94 11.34 8.57
C TYR A 92 4.05 11.63 9.59
N ARG A 93 4.47 10.64 10.35
CA ARG A 93 5.66 10.74 11.18
C ARG A 93 6.88 10.52 10.30
N MET A 94 7.68 11.59 10.12
CA MET A 94 8.87 11.52 9.28
C MET A 94 9.91 10.58 9.92
N PRO A 95 10.31 9.50 9.23
CA PRO A 95 11.37 8.64 9.76
C PRO A 95 12.71 9.36 9.82
N VAL A 96 13.50 9.10 10.87
CA VAL A 96 14.89 9.55 11.02
C VAL A 96 15.78 8.32 10.98
N ILE A 97 16.46 8.14 9.85
CA ILE A 97 17.29 6.96 9.58
C ILE A 97 18.72 7.24 10.02
N ASN A 98 19.14 6.63 11.12
CA ASN A 98 20.51 6.73 11.63
C ASN A 98 21.39 5.60 11.09
N ASN A 99 20.95 4.36 11.28
CA ASN A 99 21.56 3.15 10.73
C ASN A 99 20.51 2.04 10.80
N ILE A 100 20.46 1.14 9.83
CA ILE A 100 19.60 -0.04 9.89
C ILE A 100 20.46 -1.22 10.32
N SER A 101 20.12 -1.83 11.46
CA SER A 101 20.84 -2.99 12.02
C SER A 101 19.99 -4.27 12.05
N GLY A 102 18.67 -4.16 11.91
CA GLY A 102 17.77 -5.30 11.90
C GLY A 102 16.33 -4.94 12.25
N ILE A 103 15.62 -5.91 12.81
CA ILE A 103 14.26 -5.76 13.33
C ILE A 103 14.36 -5.65 14.85
N SER A 104 13.84 -4.58 15.45
CA SER A 104 13.85 -4.31 16.88
C SER A 104 12.63 -4.86 17.62
N ILE A 105 11.51 -5.00 16.93
CA ILE A 105 10.24 -5.49 17.48
C ILE A 105 9.72 -6.58 16.55
N ASP A 106 9.21 -7.66 17.14
CA ASP A 106 8.58 -8.74 16.36
C ASP A 106 7.40 -8.18 15.56
N PRO A 107 7.41 -8.28 14.22
CA PRO A 107 6.31 -7.78 13.40
C PRO A 107 4.96 -8.45 13.68
N LYS A 108 4.92 -9.53 14.44
CA LYS A 108 3.69 -10.22 14.88
C LYS A 108 3.11 -9.68 16.17
N ASP A 109 3.84 -8.88 16.92
CA ASP A 109 3.35 -8.25 18.14
C ASP A 109 2.17 -7.33 17.83
N PHE A 110 1.17 -7.35 18.68
CA PHE A 110 -0.07 -6.62 18.50
C PHE A 110 -0.13 -5.32 19.30
N SER A 111 -0.57 -4.27 18.66
CA SER A 111 -0.86 -3.00 19.31
C SER A 111 -2.02 -2.28 18.63
N PRO A 112 -2.96 -1.69 19.36
CA PRO A 112 -3.98 -0.84 18.78
C PRO A 112 -3.37 0.51 18.36
N LEU A 113 -3.79 1.02 17.20
CA LEU A 113 -3.55 2.39 16.73
C LEU A 113 -2.10 2.89 16.80
N ASN A 114 -1.17 2.13 16.26
CA ASN A 114 0.23 2.49 16.18
C ASN A 114 0.92 2.76 17.53
N GLU A 115 0.37 2.28 18.60
CA GLU A 115 1.03 2.30 19.90
C GLU A 115 2.18 1.29 19.92
N ASN A 116 2.99 1.35 20.93
CA ASN A 116 4.12 0.45 21.08
C ASN A 116 3.74 -0.78 21.92
N PRO A 117 4.03 -2.02 21.48
CA PRO A 117 4.57 -2.43 20.18
C PRO A 117 3.52 -2.37 19.08
N PRO A 118 3.92 -2.16 17.82
CA PRO A 118 3.01 -2.23 16.69
C PRO A 118 2.65 -3.68 16.40
N LEU A 119 1.35 -3.92 15.92
CA LEU A 119 1.08 -4.96 15.45
C LEU A 119 0.22 -5.72 14.79
N PRO A 120 -0.05 -6.94 14.63
CA PRO A 120 0.67 -7.58 13.51
C PRO A 120 0.52 -6.75 12.25
N LEU A 121 1.58 -6.67 11.46
CA LEU A 121 1.53 -5.94 10.19
C LEU A 121 0.51 -6.54 9.24
N TYR A 122 0.38 -7.87 9.29
CA TYR A 122 -0.52 -8.60 8.40
C TYR A 122 -1.22 -9.74 9.12
N VAL A 123 -2.50 -9.91 8.78
CA VAL A 123 -3.22 -11.16 9.01
C VAL A 123 -3.50 -11.75 7.65
N ASN A 124 -3.01 -12.96 7.37
CA ASN A 124 -3.29 -13.64 6.10
C ASN A 124 -4.77 -14.02 6.04
N ASN A 125 -5.51 -13.39 5.16
CA ASN A 125 -6.95 -13.58 4.97
C ASN A 125 -7.29 -14.39 3.71
N GLY A 126 -6.42 -15.30 3.30
CA GLY A 126 -6.70 -16.24 2.21
C GLY A 126 -6.36 -15.72 0.82
N ASN A 127 -7.12 -16.19 -0.18
CA ASN A 127 -6.82 -15.92 -1.59
C ASN A 127 -6.89 -14.41 -1.93
N GLY A 128 -5.88 -13.93 -2.65
CA GLY A 128 -5.81 -12.53 -3.10
C GLY A 128 -5.17 -11.56 -2.11
N PHE A 129 -4.74 -12.04 -0.92
CA PHE A 129 -4.03 -11.20 0.04
C PHE A 129 -2.60 -10.91 -0.40
N ASN A 130 -2.18 -9.67 -0.24
CA ASN A 130 -0.81 -9.20 -0.50
C ASN A 130 -0.28 -8.44 0.73
N ALA A 131 0.99 -8.64 1.05
CA ALA A 131 1.68 -7.74 1.96
C ALA A 131 1.71 -6.32 1.38
N PHE A 132 1.74 -5.30 2.22
CA PHE A 132 1.80 -3.90 1.80
C PHE A 132 2.92 -3.17 2.53
N LEU A 133 3.87 -2.60 1.77
CA LEU A 133 4.99 -1.84 2.29
C LEU A 133 5.24 -0.59 1.44
N PRO A 134 5.77 0.49 2.03
CA PRO A 134 6.26 1.61 1.25
C PRO A 134 7.45 1.17 0.39
N SER A 135 7.58 1.69 -0.83
CA SER A 135 8.77 1.42 -1.61
C SER A 135 10.02 1.99 -0.93
N PRO A 136 11.19 1.36 -1.07
CA PRO A 136 12.43 1.88 -0.51
C PRO A 136 12.74 3.32 -0.95
N LEU A 137 12.45 3.67 -2.21
CA LEU A 137 12.71 5.01 -2.74
C LEU A 137 11.85 6.07 -2.06
N SER A 138 10.53 5.86 -2.02
CA SER A 138 9.63 6.81 -1.36
C SER A 138 9.84 6.87 0.13
N PHE A 139 10.13 5.74 0.78
CA PHE A 139 10.49 5.73 2.20
C PHE A 139 11.68 6.64 2.46
N TYR A 140 12.76 6.48 1.68
CA TYR A 140 13.97 7.29 1.83
C TYR A 140 13.71 8.78 1.57
N LYS A 141 13.02 9.10 0.47
CA LYS A 141 12.70 10.50 0.11
C LYS A 141 11.81 11.22 1.13
N MET A 142 10.99 10.45 1.86
CA MET A 142 10.11 10.97 2.91
C MET A 142 10.75 10.94 4.30
N SER A 143 12.03 10.60 4.40
CA SER A 143 12.80 10.48 5.65
C SER A 143 13.91 11.50 5.72
N ARG A 144 14.45 11.71 6.94
CA ARG A 144 15.81 12.25 7.12
C ARG A 144 16.76 11.08 7.28
N SER A 145 17.84 11.05 6.52
CA SER A 145 18.79 9.96 6.56
C SER A 145 20.23 10.43 6.77
N SER A 146 20.97 9.76 7.64
CA SER A 146 22.42 9.91 7.80
C SER A 146 23.21 8.96 6.89
N ILE A 147 22.55 7.99 6.23
CA ILE A 147 23.18 7.03 5.33
C ILE A 147 22.75 7.28 3.88
N PRO A 148 23.60 7.00 2.88
CA PRO A 148 23.27 7.12 1.47
C PRO A 148 22.13 6.19 1.05
N TYR A 149 21.37 6.59 0.03
CA TYR A 149 20.22 5.82 -0.48
C TYR A 149 20.56 4.37 -0.81
N GLY A 150 21.66 4.10 -1.52
CA GLY A 150 22.01 2.71 -1.91
C GLY A 150 22.23 1.79 -0.70
N ILE A 151 22.86 2.30 0.37
CA ILE A 151 23.05 1.54 1.62
C ILE A 151 21.68 1.34 2.32
N PHE A 152 20.85 2.38 2.35
CA PHE A 152 19.51 2.28 2.91
C PHE A 152 18.69 1.24 2.16
N GLN A 153 18.67 1.31 0.82
CA GLN A 153 17.88 0.42 -0.02
C GLN A 153 18.24 -1.05 0.22
N GLU A 154 19.52 -1.39 0.18
CA GLU A 154 20.00 -2.77 0.43
C GLU A 154 19.52 -3.29 1.79
N LYS A 155 19.70 -2.48 2.83
CA LYS A 155 19.33 -2.87 4.20
C LYS A 155 17.82 -3.01 4.38
N ILE A 156 17.03 -2.06 3.87
CA ILE A 156 15.57 -2.10 4.05
C ILE A 156 14.92 -3.24 3.24
N GLU A 157 15.45 -3.56 2.07
CA GLU A 157 14.99 -4.72 1.31
C GLU A 157 15.29 -6.03 2.03
N GLY A 158 16.43 -6.15 2.70
CA GLY A 158 16.75 -7.27 3.60
C GLY A 158 15.74 -7.40 4.75
N VAL A 159 15.36 -6.28 5.37
CA VAL A 159 14.30 -6.25 6.40
C VAL A 159 12.95 -6.69 5.81
N TYR A 160 12.57 -6.17 4.66
CA TYR A 160 11.31 -6.54 3.98
C TYR A 160 11.27 -8.04 3.68
N ALA A 161 12.36 -8.59 3.14
CA ALA A 161 12.45 -10.02 2.88
C ALA A 161 12.27 -10.86 4.17
N ASN A 162 12.85 -10.42 5.28
CA ASN A 162 12.70 -11.11 6.58
C ASN A 162 11.26 -11.04 7.09
N ILE A 163 10.62 -9.86 7.03
CA ILE A 163 9.20 -9.69 7.40
C ILE A 163 8.32 -10.64 6.58
N LEU A 164 8.47 -10.64 5.26
CA LEU A 164 7.66 -11.48 4.38
C LEU A 164 7.83 -12.97 4.67
N LYS A 165 9.08 -13.43 4.90
CA LYS A 165 9.37 -14.82 5.28
C LYS A 165 8.75 -15.19 6.62
N GLU A 166 8.80 -14.29 7.60
CA GLU A 166 8.23 -14.49 8.93
C GLU A 166 6.71 -14.68 8.91
N PHE A 167 6.00 -13.95 8.03
CA PHE A 167 4.58 -14.12 7.79
C PHE A 167 4.23 -15.21 6.76
N GLY A 168 5.22 -15.84 6.14
CA GLY A 168 5.00 -16.83 5.07
C GLY A 168 4.35 -16.26 3.81
N LEU A 169 4.55 -14.96 3.55
CA LEU A 169 3.95 -14.24 2.43
C LEU A 169 4.88 -14.23 1.21
N LYS A 170 4.30 -14.33 0.02
CA LYS A 170 5.02 -14.27 -1.26
C LYS A 170 4.57 -13.11 -2.13
N ASP A 171 3.33 -12.67 -1.98
CA ASP A 171 2.75 -11.55 -2.73
C ASP A 171 2.95 -10.24 -1.98
N LEU A 172 3.59 -9.27 -2.64
CA LEU A 172 3.97 -7.98 -2.07
C LEU A 172 3.48 -6.85 -2.96
N VAL A 173 2.76 -5.90 -2.37
CA VAL A 173 2.50 -4.58 -2.95
C VAL A 173 3.47 -3.59 -2.35
N LEU A 174 4.32 -2.99 -3.19
CA LEU A 174 5.13 -1.82 -2.85
C LEU A 174 4.44 -0.56 -3.38
N TYR A 175 4.42 0.49 -2.59
CA TYR A 175 3.78 1.75 -2.97
C TYR A 175 4.74 2.92 -2.98
N ASP A 176 4.78 3.62 -4.13
CA ASP A 176 5.47 4.89 -4.34
C ASP A 176 4.48 6.05 -4.39
N PRO A 177 4.23 6.76 -3.26
CA PRO A 177 3.38 7.93 -3.22
C PRO A 177 4.01 9.19 -3.87
N LEU A 178 5.31 9.16 -4.13
CA LEU A 178 6.04 10.24 -4.76
C LEU A 178 6.27 9.97 -6.24
N PRO A 179 6.18 10.99 -7.11
CA PRO A 179 6.53 10.84 -8.51
C PRO A 179 8.05 10.60 -8.67
N TYR A 180 8.40 9.85 -9.70
CA TYR A 180 9.79 9.63 -10.06
C TYR A 180 10.40 10.84 -10.76
N GLU A 181 11.65 11.12 -10.44
CA GLU A 181 12.54 11.96 -11.23
C GLU A 181 13.31 11.10 -12.25
N LYS A 182 13.87 11.72 -13.29
CA LYS A 182 14.64 10.97 -14.31
C LYS A 182 15.88 10.27 -13.74
N SER A 183 16.45 10.83 -12.68
CA SER A 183 17.65 10.31 -12.00
C SER A 183 17.36 9.22 -10.98
N ASP A 184 16.08 9.04 -10.61
CA ASP A 184 15.72 8.04 -9.62
C ASP A 184 15.93 6.62 -10.16
N ILE A 185 16.46 5.77 -9.32
CA ILE A 185 16.58 4.34 -9.57
C ILE A 185 16.08 3.59 -8.35
N LEU A 186 15.06 2.76 -8.57
CA LEU A 186 14.57 1.76 -7.61
C LEU A 186 15.00 0.39 -8.14
N ASP A 187 15.93 -0.26 -7.47
CA ASP A 187 16.41 -1.60 -7.81
C ASP A 187 15.88 -2.63 -6.82
N LEU A 188 14.91 -3.42 -7.22
CA LEU A 188 14.23 -4.43 -6.40
C LEU A 188 14.79 -5.84 -6.60
N SER A 189 16.02 -5.96 -7.08
CA SER A 189 16.64 -7.26 -7.38
C SER A 189 16.81 -8.15 -6.15
N LEU A 190 17.02 -7.60 -4.97
CA LEU A 190 17.13 -8.36 -3.71
C LEU A 190 15.78 -8.96 -3.25
N LEU A 191 14.67 -8.45 -3.74
CA LEU A 191 13.33 -8.97 -3.47
C LEU A 191 12.83 -9.93 -4.57
N GLY A 192 13.71 -10.42 -5.44
CA GLY A 192 13.36 -11.23 -6.61
C GLY A 192 12.65 -12.55 -6.33
N ASP A 193 12.69 -13.05 -5.09
CA ASP A 193 11.98 -14.26 -4.65
C ASP A 193 10.48 -14.02 -4.40
N PHE A 194 10.05 -12.76 -4.39
CA PHE A 194 8.68 -12.37 -4.12
C PHE A 194 7.95 -11.92 -5.39
N LYS A 195 6.64 -12.09 -5.40
CA LYS A 195 5.77 -11.61 -6.47
C LYS A 195 5.42 -10.14 -6.21
N ILE A 196 6.23 -9.24 -6.75
CA ILE A 196 6.15 -7.81 -6.47
C ILE A 196 5.18 -7.11 -7.43
N LYS A 197 4.20 -6.42 -6.88
CA LYS A 197 3.33 -5.45 -7.54
C LYS A 197 3.73 -4.05 -7.08
N LEU A 198 4.38 -3.28 -7.94
CA LEU A 198 4.81 -1.92 -7.64
C LEU A 198 3.74 -0.93 -8.09
N VAL A 199 3.14 -0.22 -7.15
CA VAL A 199 2.16 0.85 -7.42
C VAL A 199 2.89 2.19 -7.38
N THR A 200 2.88 2.91 -8.51
CA THR A 200 3.63 4.15 -8.69
C THR A 200 2.72 5.35 -8.88
N THR A 201 3.23 6.55 -8.62
CA THR A 201 2.51 7.82 -8.80
C THR A 201 3.21 8.69 -9.83
N GLY A 202 2.42 9.32 -10.72
CA GLY A 202 2.92 10.27 -11.72
C GLY A 202 3.58 9.60 -12.93
N LYS A 203 4.53 10.32 -13.53
CA LYS A 203 5.21 9.89 -14.74
C LYS A 203 6.34 8.90 -14.43
N LEU A 204 6.40 7.84 -15.21
CA LEU A 204 7.52 6.88 -15.22
C LEU A 204 8.55 7.24 -16.28
N TYR A 205 9.81 6.85 -16.05
CA TYR A 205 10.88 6.92 -17.02
C TYR A 205 11.51 5.52 -17.20
N LYS A 206 11.97 5.22 -18.38
CA LYS A 206 12.39 3.86 -18.80
C LYS A 206 13.38 3.15 -17.86
N ASN A 207 14.24 3.90 -17.18
CA ASN A 207 15.33 3.33 -16.36
C ASN A 207 15.09 3.50 -14.85
N ASN A 208 13.93 3.99 -14.42
CA ASN A 208 13.66 4.23 -13.00
C ASN A 208 13.56 2.94 -12.19
N ILE A 209 13.13 1.84 -12.80
CA ILE A 209 12.77 0.63 -12.09
C ILE A 209 13.57 -0.53 -12.64
N LYS A 210 14.19 -1.32 -11.74
CA LYS A 210 14.94 -2.53 -12.03
C LYS A 210 14.44 -3.68 -11.15
N GLY A 211 14.60 -4.89 -11.61
CA GLY A 211 14.21 -6.11 -10.92
C GLY A 211 13.15 -6.93 -11.68
N ASN A 212 12.86 -8.12 -11.19
CA ASN A 212 11.88 -9.02 -11.80
C ASN A 212 10.48 -8.78 -11.19
N LEU A 213 9.77 -7.76 -11.71
CA LEU A 213 8.47 -7.38 -11.19
C LEU A 213 7.35 -8.21 -11.81
N TYR A 214 6.38 -8.60 -10.95
CA TYR A 214 5.15 -9.18 -11.44
C TYR A 214 4.27 -8.13 -12.12
N SER A 215 4.13 -6.95 -11.51
CA SER A 215 3.38 -5.85 -12.11
C SER A 215 3.97 -4.49 -11.73
N ILE A 216 3.88 -3.54 -12.67
CA ILE A 216 4.00 -2.12 -12.41
C ILE A 216 2.62 -1.50 -12.66
N ILE A 217 2.01 -0.92 -11.62
CA ILE A 217 0.67 -0.34 -11.65
C ILE A 217 0.82 1.17 -11.58
N ALA A 218 0.59 1.86 -12.69
CA ALA A 218 0.87 3.28 -12.83
C ALA A 218 -0.38 4.11 -13.16
N ASP A 219 -0.30 5.42 -12.96
CA ASP A 219 -1.29 6.35 -13.47
C ASP A 219 -1.41 6.18 -14.99
N TYR A 220 -2.64 6.03 -15.49
CA TYR A 220 -2.85 5.74 -16.90
C TYR A 220 -2.37 6.90 -17.78
N SER A 221 -1.42 6.60 -18.62
CA SER A 221 -1.04 7.30 -19.85
C SER A 221 -0.44 6.29 -20.82
N PRO A 222 -0.43 6.55 -22.14
CA PRO A 222 0.20 5.65 -23.12
C PRO A 222 1.67 5.36 -22.78
N GLU A 223 2.42 6.37 -22.32
CA GLU A 223 3.83 6.24 -21.96
C GLU A 223 4.02 5.36 -20.72
N ASN A 224 3.26 5.60 -19.65
CA ASN A 224 3.33 4.81 -18.43
C ASN A 224 2.92 3.35 -18.69
N PHE A 225 1.86 3.14 -19.48
CA PHE A 225 1.42 1.80 -19.84
C PHE A 225 2.48 1.05 -20.62
N LYS A 226 3.12 1.70 -21.60
CA LYS A 226 4.24 1.12 -22.36
C LYS A 226 5.40 0.71 -21.44
N ILE A 227 5.80 1.57 -20.51
CA ILE A 227 6.88 1.26 -19.55
C ILE A 227 6.48 0.09 -18.65
N SER A 228 5.23 0.09 -18.14
CA SER A 228 4.71 -1.02 -17.34
C SER A 228 4.77 -2.34 -18.11
N LYS A 229 4.30 -2.37 -19.34
CA LYS A 229 4.30 -3.55 -20.22
C LYS A 229 5.71 -4.07 -20.54
N GLU A 230 6.67 -3.18 -20.76
CA GLU A 230 8.05 -3.53 -21.07
C GLU A 230 8.84 -4.03 -19.85
N ASN A 231 8.46 -3.64 -18.62
CA ASN A 231 9.25 -3.87 -17.41
C ASN A 231 8.56 -4.74 -16.36
N SER A 232 7.41 -5.34 -16.67
CA SER A 232 6.73 -6.28 -15.78
C SER A 232 6.05 -7.41 -16.54
N LYS A 233 5.72 -8.51 -15.82
CA LYS A 233 5.03 -9.66 -16.41
C LYS A 233 3.58 -9.36 -16.77
N VAL A 234 2.92 -8.55 -15.96
CA VAL A 234 1.53 -8.14 -16.13
C VAL A 234 1.47 -6.62 -15.97
N PRO A 235 1.16 -5.85 -17.02
CA PRO A 235 1.01 -4.40 -16.88
C PRO A 235 -0.17 -4.06 -15.99
N GLY A 236 -0.07 -2.89 -15.31
CA GLY A 236 -1.14 -2.40 -14.45
C GLY A 236 -1.46 -0.93 -14.71
N VAL A 237 -2.71 -0.56 -14.51
CA VAL A 237 -3.22 0.81 -14.68
C VAL A 237 -4.09 1.23 -13.53
N LYS A 238 -4.00 2.50 -13.14
CA LYS A 238 -4.88 3.12 -12.15
C LYS A 238 -5.97 3.92 -12.88
N LEU A 239 -7.21 3.41 -12.85
CA LEU A 239 -8.36 3.99 -13.55
C LEU A 239 -9.45 4.51 -12.59
N ILE A 240 -9.33 4.24 -11.29
CA ILE A 240 -10.29 4.68 -10.28
C ILE A 240 -9.62 5.76 -9.43
N ASP A 241 -10.34 6.83 -9.17
CA ASP A 241 -9.82 7.96 -8.38
C ASP A 241 -10.19 7.78 -6.89
N GLY A 242 -9.19 7.57 -6.04
CA GLY A 242 -9.36 7.46 -4.59
C GLY A 242 -9.49 8.82 -3.87
N SER A 243 -9.33 9.94 -4.58
CA SER A 243 -9.29 11.28 -3.98
C SER A 243 -10.60 12.08 -4.10
N ASN A 244 -11.56 11.61 -4.90
CA ASN A 244 -12.83 12.31 -5.08
C ASN A 244 -14.04 11.36 -4.94
N THR A 245 -15.20 11.93 -4.63
CA THR A 245 -16.44 11.20 -4.37
C THR A 245 -17.23 10.79 -5.61
N ARG A 246 -16.78 11.21 -6.80
CA ARG A 246 -17.43 10.83 -8.07
C ARG A 246 -17.21 9.35 -8.32
N LEU A 247 -18.28 8.64 -8.67
CA LEU A 247 -18.19 7.27 -9.13
C LEU A 247 -17.86 7.24 -10.61
N GLU A 248 -16.91 6.42 -10.98
CA GLU A 248 -16.50 6.18 -12.36
C GLU A 248 -17.60 5.40 -13.12
N ASN A 249 -17.58 5.50 -14.44
CA ASN A 249 -18.44 4.70 -15.31
C ASN A 249 -17.70 3.41 -15.70
N VAL A 250 -18.25 2.26 -15.27
CA VAL A 250 -17.67 0.93 -15.56
C VAL A 250 -17.48 0.70 -17.05
N ASN A 251 -18.46 1.12 -17.89
CA ASN A 251 -18.36 0.95 -19.33
C ASN A 251 -17.22 1.76 -19.95
N GLU A 252 -16.92 2.95 -19.41
CA GLU A 252 -15.77 3.75 -19.86
C GLU A 252 -14.46 3.10 -19.45
N ILE A 253 -14.40 2.56 -18.23
CA ILE A 253 -13.24 1.79 -17.77
C ILE A 253 -13.02 0.57 -18.65
N ASN A 254 -14.07 -0.22 -18.90
CA ASN A 254 -13.99 -1.43 -19.75
C ASN A 254 -13.49 -1.08 -21.15
N ARG A 255 -14.04 -0.05 -21.80
CA ARG A 255 -13.56 0.42 -23.12
C ARG A 255 -12.08 0.83 -23.09
N THR A 256 -11.67 1.53 -22.03
CA THR A 256 -10.25 1.91 -21.86
C THR A 256 -9.39 0.67 -21.76
N VAL A 257 -9.75 -0.28 -20.90
CA VAL A 257 -8.99 -1.52 -20.69
C VAL A 257 -8.96 -2.36 -21.98
N GLU A 258 -10.08 -2.52 -22.69
CA GLU A 258 -10.18 -3.24 -23.96
C GLU A 258 -9.32 -2.63 -25.07
N SER A 259 -9.05 -1.32 -25.02
CA SER A 259 -8.16 -0.64 -25.96
C SER A 259 -6.68 -0.88 -25.72
N LEU A 260 -6.32 -1.48 -24.58
CA LEU A 260 -4.93 -1.74 -24.22
C LEU A 260 -4.43 -3.06 -24.81
N ASP A 261 -3.26 -3.02 -25.41
CA ASP A 261 -2.61 -4.18 -25.98
C ASP A 261 -1.93 -5.05 -24.89
N ALA A 262 -2.75 -5.90 -24.24
CA ALA A 262 -2.28 -6.88 -23.25
C ALA A 262 -3.22 -8.08 -23.14
N ASP A 263 -2.70 -9.28 -22.89
CA ASP A 263 -3.50 -10.48 -22.64
C ASP A 263 -4.05 -10.51 -21.20
N ARG A 264 -3.33 -9.91 -20.27
CA ARG A 264 -3.68 -9.78 -18.87
C ARG A 264 -3.28 -8.39 -18.35
N ILE A 265 -4.13 -7.81 -17.49
CA ILE A 265 -3.90 -6.48 -16.93
C ILE A 265 -4.38 -6.42 -15.47
N ILE A 266 -3.72 -5.59 -14.65
CA ILE A 266 -4.21 -5.24 -13.31
C ILE A 266 -4.83 -3.85 -13.35
N VAL A 267 -6.09 -3.74 -12.93
CA VAL A 267 -6.78 -2.46 -12.73
C VAL A 267 -6.79 -2.12 -11.24
N SER A 268 -6.42 -0.89 -10.92
CA SER A 268 -6.36 -0.41 -9.55
C SER A 268 -6.82 1.06 -9.44
N HIS A 269 -6.67 1.61 -8.25
CA HIS A 269 -7.04 2.99 -7.95
C HIS A 269 -5.78 3.87 -7.78
N ARG A 270 -5.97 5.18 -7.92
CA ARG A 270 -4.94 6.18 -7.61
C ARG A 270 -4.82 6.29 -6.10
N GLU A 271 -4.65 7.28 -5.47
CA GLU A 271 -4.54 7.48 -4.01
C GLU A 271 -5.33 6.46 -3.17
N TYR A 272 -5.04 6.32 -1.89
CA TYR A 272 -5.83 5.49 -0.98
C TYR A 272 -7.28 5.94 -0.91
N PHE A 273 -8.18 5.02 -0.58
CA PHE A 273 -9.57 5.37 -0.31
C PHE A 273 -9.79 6.09 1.04
N ASP A 274 -8.77 6.17 1.87
CA ASP A 274 -8.82 6.82 3.20
C ASP A 274 -9.37 8.25 3.20
N PHE A 275 -9.20 8.98 2.09
CA PHE A 275 -9.76 10.33 1.92
C PHE A 275 -11.26 10.37 1.62
N LEU A 276 -11.85 9.23 1.28
CA LEU A 276 -13.26 9.14 0.93
C LEU A 276 -14.13 8.87 2.18
N PRO A 277 -15.38 9.34 2.19
CA PRO A 277 -16.38 8.76 3.08
C PRO A 277 -16.48 7.25 2.86
N ARG A 278 -16.59 6.46 3.93
CA ARG A 278 -16.64 4.99 3.88
C ARG A 278 -17.66 4.49 2.84
N LEU A 279 -18.86 5.04 2.82
CA LEU A 279 -19.91 4.65 1.88
C LEU A 279 -19.47 4.82 0.41
N ILE A 280 -18.69 5.85 0.11
CA ILE A 280 -18.20 6.09 -1.26
C ILE A 280 -17.09 5.09 -1.60
N ALA A 281 -16.19 4.81 -0.67
CA ALA A 281 -15.15 3.80 -0.85
C ALA A 281 -15.77 2.41 -1.11
N ASP A 282 -16.78 2.02 -0.33
CA ASP A 282 -17.49 0.75 -0.52
C ASP A 282 -18.17 0.67 -1.90
N ARG A 283 -18.76 1.78 -2.38
CA ARG A 283 -19.33 1.85 -3.74
C ARG A 283 -18.27 1.77 -4.84
N LYS A 284 -17.10 2.34 -4.62
CA LYS A 284 -15.98 2.20 -5.57
C LYS A 284 -15.43 0.77 -5.60
N LEU A 285 -15.40 0.08 -4.46
CA LEU A 285 -15.09 -1.36 -4.41
C LEU A 285 -16.11 -2.20 -5.20
N ASP A 286 -17.41 -1.96 -4.99
CA ASP A 286 -18.48 -2.62 -5.74
C ASP A 286 -18.37 -2.32 -7.25
N LEU A 287 -17.99 -1.10 -7.62
CA LEU A 287 -17.71 -0.74 -9.00
C LEU A 287 -16.50 -1.49 -9.55
N MET A 288 -15.42 -1.61 -8.78
CA MET A 288 -14.25 -2.39 -9.18
C MET A 288 -14.59 -3.85 -9.44
N SER A 289 -15.48 -4.47 -8.65
CA SER A 289 -15.87 -5.86 -8.85
C SER A 289 -16.49 -6.10 -10.23
N LYS A 290 -17.19 -5.12 -10.80
CA LYS A 290 -17.91 -5.19 -12.08
C LYS A 290 -17.04 -4.91 -13.31
N ILE A 291 -15.78 -4.52 -13.14
CA ILE A 291 -14.87 -4.31 -14.28
C ILE A 291 -14.56 -5.65 -14.94
N GLY A 292 -14.75 -5.73 -16.26
CA GLY A 292 -14.49 -6.94 -17.05
C GLY A 292 -15.64 -7.97 -17.04
N GLU A 293 -16.81 -7.57 -16.50
CA GLU A 293 -18.04 -8.36 -16.60
C GLU A 293 -18.81 -8.08 -17.90
#